data_2ae49490b075b8c5634a3b694d0ee5d9
#
_entry.id   2ae49490b075b8c5634a3b694d0ee5d9
#
_cell.length_a   1.000
_cell.length_b   1.000
_cell.length_c   1.000
_cell.angle_alpha   90.00
_cell.angle_beta   90.00
_cell.angle_gamma   90.00
#
_symmetry.space_group_name_H-M   'P 1'
#
loop_
_entity.id
_entity.type
_entity.pdbx_description
1 polymer ?
#
loop_
_entity_poly.entity_id
_entity_poly.type
_entity_poly.pdbx_seq_one_letter_code
_entity_poly.pdbx_strand_id
1 'polypeptide(L)'
;MFTERPNFGKVLRMKEITIKSYAKINLSLDVLGVLPNGYHQVEMIMQQLELHDLVTVKWTETREQDQETILLTANKSSIPLNRENLAYKAAEIMCSSLHKTGKIEIHIEKNIPVAAGLAGGSGNAAAVLHALNYLWDTGLSVRELCETGLKLGADVPFCIMGQAKGNVQLGSKISEDSLACTCALAEGIGEKLTPVTPLCCEVLLSKPPIGISTAEVYKGIDAELGLGKPANGEAAGKVQRHLRTEELIDGLNSKNCEKIAENMLNVLELFSAKRYPIIMYTKDKIIRQGSAAKVLMSGSGPTVFAIYFDGSEPDGDYKLLCEMNEETYVTRTLVK
;
A
#
# COMPACT_ATOMS: atom_id res chain seq x y z
N MET A 1 -6.97 64.32 16.64
CA MET A 1 -7.08 63.59 15.35
C MET A 1 -6.15 62.37 15.43
N PHE A 2 -6.65 61.21 15.94
CA PHE A 2 -5.87 60.00 15.99
C PHE A 2 -6.06 59.26 14.66
N THR A 3 -4.98 59.22 13.87
CA THR A 3 -4.95 58.41 12.66
C THR A 3 -4.78 56.95 13.06
N GLU A 4 -5.84 56.16 12.95
CA GLU A 4 -5.76 54.70 13.00
C GLU A 4 -4.82 54.22 11.90
N ARG A 5 -3.75 53.50 12.28
CA ARG A 5 -2.91 52.81 11.34
C ARG A 5 -3.72 51.66 10.71
N PRO A 6 -3.71 51.46 9.39
CA PRO A 6 -4.41 50.36 8.81
C PRO A 6 -3.81 49.03 9.33
N ASN A 7 -4.68 48.21 9.85
CA ASN A 7 -4.36 46.87 10.34
C ASN A 7 -4.01 46.02 9.10
N PHE A 8 -2.71 45.94 8.76
CA PHE A 8 -2.23 45.02 7.74
C PHE A 8 -2.54 43.62 8.20
N GLY A 9 -3.60 43.04 7.66
CA GLY A 9 -4.02 41.67 7.95
C GLY A 9 -2.82 40.73 7.86
N LYS A 10 -2.59 39.95 8.92
CA LYS A 10 -1.54 38.93 9.00
C LYS A 10 -1.65 38.05 7.74
N VAL A 11 -0.63 38.06 6.89
CA VAL A 11 -0.59 37.19 5.72
C VAL A 11 -0.63 35.76 6.24
N LEU A 12 -1.71 35.05 5.92
CA LEU A 12 -1.88 33.64 6.34
C LEU A 12 -0.79 32.81 5.65
N ARG A 13 -0.07 32.03 6.44
CA ARG A 13 0.94 31.10 5.89
C ARG A 13 0.23 30.02 5.10
N MET A 14 0.65 29.82 3.86
CA MET A 14 0.24 28.74 2.98
C MET A 14 1.46 27.92 2.60
N LYS A 15 1.37 26.61 2.75
CA LYS A 15 2.40 25.64 2.35
C LYS A 15 1.76 24.50 1.59
N GLU A 16 2.48 23.92 0.66
CA GLU A 16 2.02 22.83 -0.19
C GLU A 16 3.15 21.82 -0.43
N ILE A 17 2.82 20.55 -0.55
CA ILE A 17 3.72 19.49 -0.97
C ILE A 17 2.95 18.40 -1.74
N THR A 18 3.61 17.80 -2.73
CA THR A 18 3.10 16.63 -3.46
C THR A 18 3.95 15.41 -3.12
N ILE A 19 3.30 14.32 -2.72
CA ILE A 19 3.90 13.04 -2.34
C ILE A 19 3.51 11.98 -3.36
N LYS A 20 4.50 11.19 -3.83
CA LYS A 20 4.26 9.96 -4.58
C LYS A 20 3.78 8.87 -3.63
N SER A 21 2.56 8.40 -3.86
CA SER A 21 1.93 7.31 -3.11
C SER A 21 2.04 6.03 -3.92
N TYR A 22 3.03 5.21 -3.62
CA TYR A 22 3.40 4.03 -4.42
C TYR A 22 2.43 2.85 -4.21
N ALA A 23 2.17 2.10 -5.28
CA ALA A 23 1.52 0.80 -5.22
C ALA A 23 2.42 -0.24 -4.56
N LYS A 24 1.84 -1.36 -4.10
CA LYS A 24 2.60 -2.53 -3.61
C LYS A 24 2.08 -3.82 -4.21
N ILE A 25 2.94 -4.82 -4.23
CA ILE A 25 2.58 -6.23 -4.43
C ILE A 25 3.05 -7.05 -3.23
N ASN A 26 2.54 -8.28 -3.09
CA ASN A 26 3.05 -9.25 -2.15
C ASN A 26 3.89 -10.28 -2.93
N LEU A 27 5.20 -10.30 -2.69
CA LEU A 27 6.09 -11.34 -3.25
C LEU A 27 5.74 -12.69 -2.63
N SER A 28 5.38 -12.68 -1.35
CA SER A 28 4.81 -13.83 -0.65
C SER A 28 3.71 -13.38 0.31
N LEU A 29 2.71 -14.24 0.56
CA LEU A 29 1.68 -14.06 1.57
C LEU A 29 1.19 -15.41 2.07
N ASP A 30 1.29 -15.65 3.38
CA ASP A 30 0.74 -16.80 4.08
C ASP A 30 -0.17 -16.37 5.23
N VAL A 31 -1.13 -17.23 5.59
CA VAL A 31 -2.02 -17.06 6.73
C VAL A 31 -1.69 -18.16 7.74
N LEU A 32 -1.16 -17.75 8.89
CA LEU A 32 -0.64 -18.65 9.92
C LEU A 32 -1.67 -19.03 10.99
N GLY A 33 -2.82 -18.35 11.01
CA GLY A 33 -3.89 -18.60 11.97
C GLY A 33 -4.82 -17.41 12.14
N VAL A 34 -5.77 -17.56 13.07
CA VAL A 34 -6.70 -16.49 13.47
C VAL A 34 -6.41 -16.10 14.92
N LEU A 35 -6.22 -14.83 15.17
CA LEU A 35 -5.99 -14.26 16.50
C LEU A 35 -7.31 -14.16 17.29
N PRO A 36 -7.26 -14.10 18.64
CA PRO A 36 -8.46 -13.99 19.49
C PRO A 36 -9.36 -12.79 19.16
N ASN A 37 -8.79 -11.72 18.60
CA ASN A 37 -9.52 -10.52 18.17
C ASN A 37 -10.18 -10.67 16.78
N GLY A 38 -10.07 -11.86 16.15
CA GLY A 38 -10.65 -12.15 14.83
C GLY A 38 -9.80 -11.73 13.63
N TYR A 39 -8.64 -11.10 13.84
CA TYR A 39 -7.69 -10.82 12.77
C TYR A 39 -6.87 -12.07 12.41
N HIS A 40 -6.46 -12.18 11.17
CA HIS A 40 -5.56 -13.25 10.72
C HIS A 40 -4.11 -12.90 11.05
N GLN A 41 -3.39 -13.88 11.59
CA GLN A 41 -1.94 -13.83 11.70
C GLN A 41 -1.36 -14.14 10.32
N VAL A 42 -0.57 -13.22 9.79
CA VAL A 42 0.04 -13.34 8.46
C VAL A 42 1.56 -13.29 8.52
N GLU A 43 2.18 -13.85 7.49
CA GLU A 43 3.59 -13.65 7.18
C GLU A 43 3.68 -13.37 5.68
N MET A 44 4.28 -12.25 5.30
CA MET A 44 4.36 -11.84 3.90
C MET A 44 5.56 -10.96 3.63
N ILE A 45 6.07 -10.99 2.40
CA ILE A 45 7.05 -10.03 1.90
C ILE A 45 6.35 -9.09 0.95
N MET A 46 6.37 -7.81 1.28
CA MET A 46 5.77 -6.74 0.49
C MET A 46 6.84 -5.96 -0.27
N GLN A 47 6.55 -5.61 -1.52
CA GLN A 47 7.42 -4.81 -2.39
C GLN A 47 6.65 -3.64 -3.00
N GLN A 48 7.21 -2.43 -2.93
CA GLN A 48 6.64 -1.27 -3.62
C GLN A 48 7.01 -1.23 -5.08
N LEU A 49 6.15 -0.61 -5.88
CA LEU A 49 6.26 -0.42 -7.32
C LEU A 49 6.46 1.05 -7.66
N GLU A 50 6.99 1.32 -8.85
CA GLU A 50 7.08 2.70 -9.35
C GLU A 50 5.70 3.29 -9.75
N LEU A 51 4.70 2.45 -10.05
CA LEU A 51 3.31 2.90 -10.22
C LEU A 51 2.83 3.60 -8.95
N HIS A 52 2.37 4.84 -9.08
CA HIS A 52 1.99 5.66 -7.94
C HIS A 52 0.85 6.64 -8.26
N ASP A 53 0.11 7.00 -7.22
CA ASP A 53 -0.75 8.19 -7.21
C ASP A 53 0.07 9.42 -6.85
N LEU A 54 -0.40 10.62 -7.22
CA LEU A 54 0.13 11.86 -6.70
C LEU A 54 -0.85 12.44 -5.67
N VAL A 55 -0.37 12.67 -4.46
CA VAL A 55 -1.16 13.25 -3.37
C VAL A 55 -0.60 14.62 -3.04
N THR A 56 -1.32 15.66 -3.45
CA THR A 56 -0.97 17.04 -3.13
C THR A 56 -1.75 17.48 -1.90
N VAL A 57 -1.01 17.92 -0.88
CA VAL A 57 -1.58 18.45 0.36
C VAL A 57 -1.18 19.90 0.51
N LYS A 58 -2.17 20.76 0.68
CA LYS A 58 -2.01 22.17 0.94
C LYS A 58 -2.59 22.51 2.30
N TRP A 59 -1.81 23.19 3.11
CA TRP A 59 -2.23 23.67 4.41
C TRP A 59 -2.19 25.21 4.42
N THR A 60 -3.28 25.80 4.89
CA THR A 60 -3.41 27.25 5.10
C THR A 60 -3.70 27.50 6.57
N GLU A 61 -2.83 28.30 7.22
CA GLU A 61 -3.04 28.73 8.59
C GLU A 61 -4.35 29.55 8.67
N THR A 62 -5.22 29.22 9.61
CA THR A 62 -6.46 29.99 9.87
C THR A 62 -6.34 30.73 11.19
N ARG A 63 -7.26 31.65 11.47
CA ARG A 63 -7.34 32.32 12.78
C ARG A 63 -7.88 31.34 13.81
N GLU A 64 -7.53 31.53 15.07
CA GLU A 64 -7.93 30.65 16.21
C GLU A 64 -9.46 30.42 16.31
N GLN A 65 -10.28 31.28 15.71
CA GLN A 65 -11.75 31.18 15.73
C GLN A 65 -12.34 30.40 14.55
N ASP A 66 -11.53 30.08 13.54
CA ASP A 66 -12.00 29.37 12.36
C ASP A 66 -11.95 27.86 12.63
N GLN A 67 -13.01 27.14 12.25
CA GLN A 67 -13.04 25.69 12.37
C GLN A 67 -12.04 25.05 11.39
N GLU A 68 -11.45 23.94 11.83
CA GLU A 68 -10.70 23.04 10.97
C GLU A 68 -11.56 22.62 9.77
N THR A 69 -11.00 22.71 8.56
CA THR A 69 -11.69 22.33 7.34
C THR A 69 -10.78 21.41 6.52
N ILE A 70 -11.23 20.18 6.30
CA ILE A 70 -10.56 19.22 5.41
C ILE A 70 -11.39 19.11 4.12
N LEU A 71 -10.76 19.44 3.01
CA LEU A 71 -11.34 19.31 1.67
C LEU A 71 -10.56 18.24 0.91
N LEU A 72 -11.27 17.25 0.37
CA LEU A 72 -10.68 16.18 -0.44
C LEU A 72 -11.26 16.24 -1.86
N THR A 73 -10.39 16.19 -2.83
CA THR A 73 -10.72 16.14 -4.27
C THR A 73 -9.91 15.04 -4.95
N ALA A 74 -10.39 14.55 -6.09
CA ALA A 74 -9.68 13.56 -6.90
C ALA A 74 -10.05 13.67 -8.38
N ASN A 75 -9.19 13.13 -9.25
CA ASN A 75 -9.46 13.02 -10.69
C ASN A 75 -10.40 11.86 -11.05
N LYS A 76 -10.66 10.91 -10.12
CA LYS A 76 -11.58 9.78 -10.32
C LYS A 76 -12.75 9.87 -9.33
N SER A 77 -13.97 9.66 -9.83
CA SER A 77 -15.21 9.65 -9.03
C SER A 77 -15.43 8.33 -8.28
N SER A 78 -14.61 7.31 -8.54
CA SER A 78 -14.74 5.98 -7.94
C SER A 78 -14.22 5.87 -6.50
N ILE A 79 -13.63 6.93 -5.95
CA ILE A 79 -13.20 6.98 -4.54
C ILE A 79 -14.07 7.95 -3.74
N PRO A 80 -14.38 7.64 -2.46
CA PRO A 80 -15.13 8.56 -1.61
C PRO A 80 -14.33 9.83 -1.34
N LEU A 81 -15.00 10.99 -1.34
CA LEU A 81 -14.39 12.31 -1.07
C LEU A 81 -14.78 12.86 0.31
N ASN A 82 -15.03 11.98 1.26
CA ASN A 82 -15.49 12.27 2.61
C ASN A 82 -14.72 11.43 3.66
N ARG A 83 -15.25 11.35 4.89
CA ARG A 83 -14.66 10.57 6.01
C ARG A 83 -14.52 9.06 5.77
N GLU A 84 -15.08 8.50 4.71
CA GLU A 84 -14.85 7.10 4.35
C GLU A 84 -13.47 6.89 3.72
N ASN A 85 -12.88 7.95 3.15
CA ASN A 85 -11.54 7.90 2.55
C ASN A 85 -10.45 7.91 3.63
N LEU A 86 -9.48 7.00 3.52
CA LEU A 86 -8.37 6.90 4.47
C LEU A 86 -7.46 8.14 4.47
N ALA A 87 -7.31 8.84 3.34
CA ALA A 87 -6.56 10.09 3.26
C ALA A 87 -7.24 11.21 4.08
N TYR A 88 -8.57 11.27 4.07
CA TYR A 88 -9.34 12.19 4.90
C TYR A 88 -9.14 11.87 6.40
N LYS A 89 -9.29 10.59 6.77
CA LYS A 89 -9.07 10.13 8.16
C LYS A 89 -7.63 10.39 8.63
N ALA A 90 -6.64 10.28 7.75
CA ALA A 90 -5.25 10.58 8.06
C ALA A 90 -5.07 12.06 8.45
N ALA A 91 -5.72 12.98 7.75
CA ALA A 91 -5.72 14.39 8.14
C ALA A 91 -6.42 14.61 9.48
N GLU A 92 -7.60 14.03 9.71
CA GLU A 92 -8.32 14.14 10.99
C GLU A 92 -7.49 13.65 12.19
N ILE A 93 -6.83 12.48 12.05
CA ILE A 93 -6.03 11.92 13.14
C ILE A 93 -4.80 12.80 13.46
N MET A 94 -4.17 13.38 12.43
CA MET A 94 -3.04 14.30 12.63
C MET A 94 -3.47 15.60 13.30
N CYS A 95 -4.57 16.20 12.86
CA CYS A 95 -5.14 17.40 13.50
C CYS A 95 -5.44 17.15 14.97
N SER A 96 -6.16 16.08 15.26
CA SER A 96 -6.58 15.74 16.62
C SER A 96 -5.39 15.44 17.53
N SER A 97 -4.41 14.66 17.04
CA SER A 97 -3.25 14.23 17.83
C SER A 97 -2.28 15.37 18.14
N LEU A 98 -2.16 16.34 17.24
CA LEU A 98 -1.19 17.45 17.34
C LEU A 98 -1.85 18.79 17.69
N HIS A 99 -3.16 18.79 17.93
CA HIS A 99 -3.95 20.01 18.19
C HIS A 99 -3.69 21.11 17.15
N LYS A 100 -3.56 20.72 15.87
CA LYS A 100 -3.36 21.64 14.75
C LYS A 100 -4.69 22.02 14.14
N THR A 101 -4.81 23.31 13.81
CA THR A 101 -5.98 23.88 13.12
C THR A 101 -5.57 24.46 11.79
N GLY A 102 -6.55 24.73 10.94
CA GLY A 102 -6.32 25.31 9.63
C GLY A 102 -7.15 24.65 8.55
N LYS A 103 -7.06 25.19 7.34
CA LYS A 103 -7.65 24.60 6.16
C LYS A 103 -6.66 23.62 5.52
N ILE A 104 -7.07 22.36 5.37
CA ILE A 104 -6.31 21.32 4.67
C ILE A 104 -7.05 20.99 3.38
N GLU A 105 -6.37 21.12 2.25
CA GLU A 105 -6.87 20.75 0.92
C GLU A 105 -6.02 19.58 0.41
N ILE A 106 -6.67 18.45 0.14
CA ILE A 106 -6.04 17.24 -0.36
C ILE A 106 -6.53 17.01 -1.78
N HIS A 107 -5.62 16.85 -2.72
CA HIS A 107 -5.93 16.42 -4.09
C HIS A 107 -5.23 15.11 -4.40
N ILE A 108 -6.00 14.11 -4.87
CA ILE A 108 -5.47 12.80 -5.25
C ILE A 108 -5.58 12.63 -6.76
N GLU A 109 -4.44 12.60 -7.45
CA GLU A 109 -4.35 12.11 -8.83
C GLU A 109 -4.20 10.59 -8.80
N LYS A 110 -5.30 9.88 -9.03
CA LYS A 110 -5.42 8.43 -8.85
C LYS A 110 -5.01 7.70 -10.11
N ASN A 111 -3.85 7.04 -10.09
CA ASN A 111 -3.30 6.22 -11.17
C ASN A 111 -3.36 4.73 -10.80
N ILE A 112 -3.19 4.40 -9.50
CA ILE A 112 -3.32 3.01 -9.02
C ILE A 112 -4.78 2.57 -9.12
N PRO A 113 -5.08 1.39 -9.68
CA PRO A 113 -6.43 0.83 -9.73
C PRO A 113 -7.10 0.78 -8.35
N VAL A 114 -8.40 1.05 -8.32
CA VAL A 114 -9.20 1.03 -7.08
C VAL A 114 -9.65 -0.39 -6.75
N ALA A 115 -9.66 -0.75 -5.47
CA ALA A 115 -10.05 -2.09 -4.98
C ALA A 115 -9.30 -3.23 -5.67
N ALA A 116 -7.98 -3.09 -5.80
CA ALA A 116 -7.12 -3.89 -6.65
C ALA A 116 -6.12 -4.78 -5.90
N GLY A 117 -6.08 -4.77 -4.57
CA GLY A 117 -5.04 -5.48 -3.80
C GLY A 117 -3.65 -4.81 -3.84
N LEU A 118 -3.58 -3.55 -4.32
CA LEU A 118 -2.34 -2.78 -4.52
C LEU A 118 -2.10 -1.70 -3.45
N ALA A 119 -2.88 -1.69 -2.37
CA ALA A 119 -2.82 -0.75 -1.23
C ALA A 119 -2.94 0.74 -1.59
N GLY A 120 -3.60 1.11 -2.71
CA GLY A 120 -3.69 2.51 -3.15
C GLY A 120 -4.31 3.46 -2.11
N GLY A 121 -5.38 3.04 -1.41
CA GLY A 121 -6.00 3.84 -0.34
C GLY A 121 -5.09 4.02 0.89
N SER A 122 -4.40 2.94 1.30
CA SER A 122 -3.41 2.98 2.39
C SER A 122 -2.23 3.87 2.04
N GLY A 123 -1.77 3.81 0.78
CA GLY A 123 -0.73 4.69 0.26
C GLY A 123 -1.14 6.16 0.30
N ASN A 124 -2.38 6.49 -0.10
CA ASN A 124 -2.87 7.87 -0.06
C ASN A 124 -2.94 8.39 1.39
N ALA A 125 -3.35 7.57 2.35
CA ALA A 125 -3.32 7.93 3.76
C ALA A 125 -1.90 8.19 4.27
N ALA A 126 -0.95 7.30 3.95
CA ALA A 126 0.48 7.46 4.27
C ALA A 126 1.05 8.77 3.70
N ALA A 127 0.67 9.13 2.47
CA ALA A 127 1.10 10.37 1.84
C ALA A 127 0.60 11.62 2.59
N VAL A 128 -0.63 11.60 3.08
CA VAL A 128 -1.17 12.69 3.91
C VAL A 128 -0.44 12.80 5.24
N LEU A 129 -0.14 11.66 5.90
CA LEU A 129 0.65 11.66 7.15
C LEU A 129 2.04 12.28 6.94
N HIS A 130 2.76 11.87 5.90
CA HIS A 130 4.06 12.48 5.55
C HIS A 130 3.94 13.96 5.20
N ALA A 131 2.95 14.33 4.39
CA ALA A 131 2.75 15.69 3.97
C ALA A 131 2.50 16.63 5.16
N LEU A 132 1.62 16.25 6.09
CA LEU A 132 1.32 17.05 7.27
C LEU A 132 2.48 17.08 8.27
N ASN A 133 3.24 15.99 8.43
CA ASN A 133 4.48 15.99 9.20
C ASN A 133 5.47 17.05 8.65
N TYR A 134 5.64 17.08 7.32
CA TYR A 134 6.52 18.04 6.64
C TYR A 134 5.99 19.48 6.71
N LEU A 135 4.72 19.71 6.37
CA LEU A 135 4.13 21.06 6.30
C LEU A 135 4.07 21.75 7.66
N TRP A 136 3.85 21.00 8.71
CA TRP A 136 3.79 21.49 10.09
C TRP A 136 5.12 21.47 10.83
N ASP A 137 6.16 20.86 10.19
CA ASP A 137 7.49 20.69 10.81
C ASP A 137 7.38 20.03 12.20
N THR A 138 6.62 18.94 12.29
CA THR A 138 6.35 18.28 13.56
C THR A 138 7.52 17.45 14.05
N GLY A 139 8.40 17.03 13.14
CA GLY A 139 9.58 16.24 13.45
C GLY A 139 9.32 14.78 13.79
N LEU A 140 8.11 14.25 13.54
CA LEU A 140 7.77 12.85 13.76
C LEU A 140 8.69 11.95 12.93
N SER A 141 9.22 10.90 13.55
CA SER A 141 10.01 9.84 12.93
C SER A 141 9.13 8.92 12.07
N VAL A 142 9.75 8.11 11.20
CA VAL A 142 9.04 7.08 10.42
C VAL A 142 8.28 6.13 11.34
N ARG A 143 8.85 5.75 12.49
CA ARG A 143 8.21 4.88 13.49
C ARG A 143 6.92 5.51 14.04
N GLU A 144 6.95 6.76 14.48
CA GLU A 144 5.77 7.44 15.03
C GLU A 144 4.67 7.63 13.98
N LEU A 145 5.06 7.87 12.73
CA LEU A 145 4.12 7.89 11.61
C LEU A 145 3.50 6.51 11.38
N CYS A 146 4.28 5.41 11.44
CA CYS A 146 3.78 4.04 11.33
C CYS A 146 2.80 3.68 12.45
N GLU A 147 3.07 4.07 13.69
CA GLU A 147 2.16 3.87 14.84
C GLU A 147 0.83 4.63 14.64
N THR A 148 0.90 5.82 14.05
CA THR A 148 -0.30 6.58 13.70
C THR A 148 -1.03 5.93 12.52
N GLY A 149 -0.31 5.51 11.50
CA GLY A 149 -0.82 4.88 10.30
C GLY A 149 -1.51 3.53 10.56
N LEU A 150 -1.01 2.76 11.53
CA LEU A 150 -1.61 1.48 11.92
C LEU A 150 -3.08 1.62 12.38
N LYS A 151 -3.43 2.75 12.99
CA LYS A 151 -4.82 3.06 13.39
C LYS A 151 -5.76 3.23 12.19
N LEU A 152 -5.22 3.47 10.99
CA LEU A 152 -5.96 3.64 9.74
C LEU A 152 -6.08 2.33 8.95
N GLY A 153 -5.07 1.44 9.06
CA GLY A 153 -5.08 0.15 8.38
C GLY A 153 -3.71 -0.53 8.39
N ALA A 154 -3.71 -1.87 8.29
CA ALA A 154 -2.51 -2.71 8.41
C ALA A 154 -1.44 -2.44 7.32
N ASP A 155 -1.84 -2.08 6.10
CA ASP A 155 -0.91 -1.76 5.00
C ASP A 155 -0.31 -0.33 5.10
N VAL A 156 -0.89 0.57 5.92
CA VAL A 156 -0.46 1.98 5.99
C VAL A 156 0.99 2.12 6.48
N PRO A 157 1.44 1.39 7.51
CA PRO A 157 2.83 1.44 7.96
C PRO A 157 3.84 1.10 6.85
N PHE A 158 3.61 0.04 6.07
CA PHE A 158 4.48 -0.30 4.95
C PHE A 158 4.50 0.80 3.87
N CYS A 159 3.34 1.40 3.57
CA CYS A 159 3.27 2.54 2.65
C CYS A 159 4.07 3.75 3.16
N ILE A 160 4.06 4.01 4.48
CA ILE A 160 4.87 5.08 5.10
C ILE A 160 6.36 4.81 4.90
N MET A 161 6.83 3.59 5.20
CA MET A 161 8.24 3.22 5.07
C MET A 161 8.74 3.39 3.62
N GLY A 162 7.94 2.95 2.65
CA GLY A 162 8.32 3.08 1.25
C GLY A 162 8.25 4.50 0.71
N GLN A 163 7.27 5.28 1.14
CA GLN A 163 7.19 6.69 0.77
C GLN A 163 8.31 7.52 1.41
N ALA A 164 8.72 7.18 2.63
CA ALA A 164 9.91 7.76 3.25
C ALA A 164 11.13 7.56 2.34
N LYS A 165 11.32 6.35 1.81
CA LYS A 165 12.45 6.02 0.92
C LYS A 165 12.33 6.68 -0.45
N GLY A 166 11.15 6.66 -1.06
CA GLY A 166 10.93 7.09 -2.44
C GLY A 166 10.71 8.60 -2.65
N ASN A 167 10.44 9.37 -1.58
CA ASN A 167 10.16 10.81 -1.64
C ASN A 167 11.26 11.64 -0.96
N VAL A 168 12.39 11.81 -1.65
CA VAL A 168 13.57 12.51 -1.11
C VAL A 168 13.29 13.97 -0.69
N GLN A 169 12.24 14.60 -1.22
CA GLN A 169 11.80 15.94 -0.82
C GLN A 169 11.30 16.02 0.62
N LEU A 170 11.04 14.89 1.28
CA LEU A 170 10.71 14.84 2.71
C LEU A 170 11.92 15.14 3.62
N GLY A 171 13.12 15.19 3.03
CA GLY A 171 14.37 15.47 3.74
C GLY A 171 15.07 14.20 4.24
N SER A 172 16.39 14.32 4.47
CA SER A 172 17.24 13.18 4.85
C SER A 172 16.82 12.52 6.16
N LYS A 173 16.29 13.27 7.12
CA LYS A 173 15.79 12.76 8.40
C LYS A 173 14.70 11.69 8.24
N ILE A 174 13.95 11.74 7.15
CA ILE A 174 12.90 10.76 6.79
C ILE A 174 13.43 9.74 5.79
N SER A 175 14.11 10.17 4.71
CA SER A 175 14.52 9.28 3.62
C SER A 175 15.70 8.38 3.98
N GLU A 176 16.50 8.74 5.00
CA GLU A 176 17.63 7.97 5.53
C GLU A 176 17.30 7.28 6.88
N ASP A 177 16.04 7.35 7.33
CA ASP A 177 15.59 6.61 8.52
C ASP A 177 15.80 5.10 8.30
N SER A 178 16.19 4.39 9.35
CA SER A 178 16.49 2.94 9.29
C SER A 178 15.27 2.09 8.87
N LEU A 179 14.05 2.60 9.04
CA LEU A 179 12.81 1.97 8.60
C LEU A 179 12.44 2.34 7.16
N ALA A 180 13.07 3.35 6.55
CA ALA A 180 12.78 3.76 5.17
C ALA A 180 13.24 2.70 4.17
N CYS A 181 12.32 1.89 3.67
CA CYS A 181 12.58 0.79 2.73
C CYS A 181 11.44 0.57 1.76
N THR A 182 11.73 -0.05 0.63
CA THR A 182 10.74 -0.34 -0.43
C THR A 182 10.33 -1.82 -0.46
N CYS A 183 10.97 -2.66 0.36
CA CYS A 183 10.63 -4.07 0.55
C CYS A 183 10.74 -4.41 2.04
N ALA A 184 9.77 -5.14 2.57
CA ALA A 184 9.75 -5.54 3.97
C ALA A 184 9.09 -6.91 4.18
N LEU A 185 9.62 -7.69 5.14
CA LEU A 185 8.92 -8.78 5.79
C LEU A 185 7.89 -8.17 6.74
N ALA A 186 6.64 -8.60 6.64
CA ALA A 186 5.54 -8.20 7.49
C ALA A 186 4.96 -9.40 8.21
N GLU A 187 4.85 -9.30 9.52
CA GLU A 187 4.34 -10.33 10.43
C GLU A 187 3.21 -9.76 11.30
N GLY A 188 2.62 -10.60 12.16
CA GLY A 188 1.49 -10.22 12.99
C GLY A 188 0.21 -10.14 12.16
N ILE A 189 -0.48 -8.99 12.15
CA ILE A 189 -1.58 -8.68 11.21
C ILE A 189 -1.07 -7.92 9.96
N GLY A 190 0.26 -7.79 9.80
CA GLY A 190 0.96 -7.03 8.78
C GLY A 190 1.68 -5.78 9.32
N GLU A 191 1.67 -5.56 10.64
CA GLU A 191 2.20 -4.36 11.30
C GLU A 191 3.65 -4.47 11.76
N LYS A 192 4.16 -5.69 11.95
CA LYS A 192 5.56 -5.92 12.36
C LYS A 192 6.43 -5.97 11.12
N LEU A 193 7.05 -4.86 10.82
CA LEU A 193 7.78 -4.66 9.57
C LEU A 193 9.29 -4.70 9.79
N THR A 194 9.96 -5.57 9.04
CA THR A 194 11.42 -5.68 8.99
C THR A 194 11.90 -5.42 7.57
N PRO A 195 12.70 -4.36 7.32
CA PRO A 195 13.27 -4.10 6.01
C PRO A 195 14.04 -5.30 5.47
N VAL A 196 13.86 -5.63 4.19
CA VAL A 196 14.61 -6.66 3.46
C VAL A 196 15.10 -6.11 2.12
N THR A 197 16.04 -6.83 1.48
CA THR A 197 16.56 -6.46 0.17
C THR A 197 15.44 -6.38 -0.86
N PRO A 198 15.28 -5.25 -1.58
CA PRO A 198 14.23 -5.11 -2.58
C PRO A 198 14.50 -5.96 -3.82
N LEU A 199 13.44 -6.51 -4.41
CA LEU A 199 13.46 -7.13 -5.72
C LEU A 199 13.68 -6.04 -6.79
N CYS A 200 14.51 -6.33 -7.80
CA CYS A 200 14.73 -5.46 -8.97
C CYS A 200 14.27 -6.18 -10.23
N CYS A 201 13.11 -5.82 -10.77
CA CYS A 201 12.56 -6.41 -11.97
C CYS A 201 11.46 -5.54 -12.61
N GLU A 202 11.08 -5.87 -13.83
CA GLU A 202 9.86 -5.36 -14.44
C GLU A 202 8.64 -6.13 -13.95
N VAL A 203 7.52 -5.44 -13.88
CA VAL A 203 6.25 -5.97 -13.36
C VAL A 203 5.11 -5.60 -14.30
N LEU A 204 4.38 -6.59 -14.77
CA LEU A 204 3.10 -6.40 -15.44
C LEU A 204 1.98 -6.57 -14.42
N LEU A 205 1.09 -5.61 -14.37
CA LEU A 205 -0.13 -5.64 -13.56
C LEU A 205 -1.34 -5.71 -14.49
N SER A 206 -2.27 -6.61 -14.21
CA SER A 206 -3.55 -6.65 -14.93
C SER A 206 -4.69 -6.88 -13.95
N LYS A 207 -5.63 -5.94 -13.89
CA LYS A 207 -6.79 -6.00 -13.00
C LYS A 207 -8.04 -6.34 -13.81
N PRO A 208 -8.64 -7.53 -13.59
CA PRO A 208 -9.97 -7.84 -14.12
C PRO A 208 -11.01 -6.81 -13.68
N PRO A 209 -12.10 -6.61 -14.46
CA PRO A 209 -13.12 -5.58 -14.21
C PRO A 209 -14.07 -5.97 -13.06
N ILE A 210 -13.50 -6.45 -11.94
CA ILE A 210 -14.22 -6.81 -10.71
C ILE A 210 -13.57 -6.14 -9.51
N GLY A 211 -14.33 -5.97 -8.43
CA GLY A 211 -13.84 -5.59 -7.11
C GLY A 211 -13.98 -6.77 -6.15
N ILE A 212 -12.99 -6.97 -5.28
CA ILE A 212 -12.99 -8.03 -4.27
C ILE A 212 -12.85 -7.41 -2.89
N SER A 213 -13.67 -7.87 -1.95
CA SER A 213 -13.58 -7.48 -0.55
C SER A 213 -12.48 -8.29 0.14
N THR A 214 -11.49 -7.61 0.70
CA THR A 214 -10.43 -8.23 1.52
C THR A 214 -11.03 -9.06 2.67
N ALA A 215 -12.07 -8.56 3.33
CA ALA A 215 -12.75 -9.27 4.42
C ALA A 215 -13.43 -10.57 3.94
N GLU A 216 -14.00 -10.57 2.72
CA GLU A 216 -14.57 -11.79 2.12
C GLU A 216 -13.50 -12.85 1.86
N VAL A 217 -12.34 -12.43 1.33
CA VAL A 217 -11.23 -13.35 1.02
C VAL A 217 -10.65 -13.97 2.28
N TYR A 218 -10.39 -13.17 3.32
CA TYR A 218 -9.87 -13.68 4.59
C TYR A 218 -10.88 -14.61 5.29
N LYS A 219 -12.16 -14.30 5.23
CA LYS A 219 -13.20 -15.22 5.75
C LYS A 219 -13.31 -16.49 4.91
N GLY A 220 -13.10 -16.40 3.61
CA GLY A 220 -13.16 -17.55 2.71
C GLY A 220 -11.98 -18.49 2.86
N ILE A 221 -10.78 -17.94 3.10
CA ILE A 221 -9.57 -18.75 3.28
C ILE A 221 -9.62 -19.60 4.56
N ASP A 222 -10.40 -19.20 5.58
CA ASP A 222 -10.59 -20.00 6.80
C ASP A 222 -11.08 -21.41 6.48
N ALA A 223 -12.03 -21.53 5.55
CA ALA A 223 -12.56 -22.83 5.13
C ALA A 223 -11.54 -23.65 4.32
N GLU A 224 -10.74 -22.99 3.48
CA GLU A 224 -9.72 -23.65 2.64
C GLU A 224 -8.54 -24.18 3.48
N LEU A 225 -8.17 -23.46 4.55
CA LEU A 225 -7.07 -23.83 5.44
C LEU A 225 -7.51 -24.61 6.68
N GLY A 226 -8.82 -24.86 6.84
CA GLY A 226 -9.35 -25.55 8.02
C GLY A 226 -9.19 -24.75 9.31
N LEU A 227 -9.18 -23.40 9.22
CA LEU A 227 -9.11 -22.49 10.36
C LEU A 227 -10.50 -22.43 11.02
N GLY A 228 -10.79 -23.34 11.96
CA GLY A 228 -12.00 -23.29 12.76
C GLY A 228 -12.00 -22.08 13.71
N LYS A 229 -13.20 -21.59 14.12
CA LYS A 229 -13.29 -20.66 15.25
C LYS A 229 -12.65 -21.32 16.47
N PRO A 230 -11.79 -20.63 17.23
CA PRO A 230 -11.19 -21.21 18.42
C PRO A 230 -12.31 -21.65 19.38
N ALA A 231 -12.42 -22.95 19.61
CA ALA A 231 -13.23 -23.46 20.68
C ALA A 231 -12.48 -23.16 21.98
N ASN A 232 -13.13 -22.44 22.91
CA ASN A 232 -12.67 -22.23 24.29
C ASN A 232 -11.37 -21.42 24.50
N GLY A 233 -11.08 -20.41 23.67
CA GLY A 233 -9.98 -19.45 23.93
C GLY A 233 -8.58 -19.97 23.62
N GLU A 234 -8.43 -21.18 23.11
CA GLU A 234 -7.18 -21.66 22.54
C GLU A 234 -7.02 -21.14 21.10
N ALA A 235 -5.80 -20.79 20.70
CA ALA A 235 -5.53 -20.41 19.32
C ALA A 235 -5.99 -21.54 18.40
N ALA A 236 -6.82 -21.22 17.39
CA ALA A 236 -7.17 -22.17 16.34
C ALA A 236 -5.90 -22.83 15.81
N GLY A 237 -5.95 -24.14 15.55
CA GLY A 237 -4.79 -25.01 15.31
C GLY A 237 -3.72 -24.37 14.43
N LYS A 238 -2.46 -24.64 14.73
CA LYS A 238 -1.32 -24.16 13.93
C LYS A 238 -1.51 -24.64 12.50
N VAL A 239 -1.68 -23.68 11.58
CA VAL A 239 -1.69 -23.96 10.14
C VAL A 239 -0.31 -24.43 9.74
N GLN A 240 -0.25 -25.38 8.82
CA GLN A 240 1.00 -25.74 8.18
C GLN A 240 1.51 -24.50 7.42
N ARG A 241 2.73 -24.05 7.75
CA ARG A 241 3.40 -22.94 7.05
C ARG A 241 3.64 -23.35 5.60
N HIS A 242 3.13 -22.58 4.65
CA HIS A 242 3.29 -22.84 3.21
C HIS A 242 4.51 -22.11 2.64
N LEU A 243 4.90 -20.98 3.26
CA LEU A 243 6.02 -20.15 2.82
C LEU A 243 7.37 -20.68 3.27
N ARG A 244 8.35 -20.49 2.40
CA ARG A 244 9.77 -20.59 2.69
C ARG A 244 10.38 -19.18 2.69
N THR A 245 10.00 -18.41 3.69
CA THR A 245 10.34 -16.97 3.78
C THR A 245 11.85 -16.74 3.82
N GLU A 246 12.58 -17.59 4.53
CA GLU A 246 14.04 -17.51 4.62
C GLU A 246 14.71 -17.72 3.26
N GLU A 247 14.22 -18.70 2.47
CA GLU A 247 14.73 -18.97 1.12
C GLU A 247 14.40 -17.83 0.15
N LEU A 248 13.23 -17.20 0.30
CA LEU A 248 12.90 -16.03 -0.51
C LEU A 248 13.80 -14.85 -0.16
N ILE A 249 14.04 -14.58 1.13
CA ILE A 249 14.96 -13.52 1.59
C ILE A 249 16.40 -13.80 1.12
N ASP A 250 16.87 -15.05 1.21
CA ASP A 250 18.19 -15.42 0.70
C ASP A 250 18.26 -15.26 -0.83
N GLY A 251 17.21 -15.60 -1.57
CA GLY A 251 17.09 -15.35 -3.00
C GLY A 251 17.20 -13.85 -3.32
N LEU A 252 16.52 -12.98 -2.56
CA LEU A 252 16.59 -11.52 -2.72
C LEU A 252 18.00 -11.00 -2.44
N ASN A 253 18.63 -11.46 -1.35
CA ASN A 253 19.97 -11.05 -0.96
C ASN A 253 21.04 -11.48 -1.96
N SER A 254 20.93 -12.70 -2.49
CA SER A 254 21.85 -13.26 -3.50
C SER A 254 21.50 -12.86 -4.93
N LYS A 255 20.38 -12.17 -5.16
CA LYS A 255 19.82 -11.84 -6.50
C LYS A 255 19.63 -13.07 -7.37
N ASN A 256 19.27 -14.20 -6.77
CA ASN A 256 19.01 -15.46 -7.48
C ASN A 256 17.55 -15.48 -7.97
N CYS A 257 17.36 -15.18 -9.26
CA CYS A 257 16.05 -15.06 -9.89
C CYS A 257 15.19 -16.33 -9.80
N GLU A 258 15.82 -17.51 -9.98
CA GLU A 258 15.15 -18.81 -9.89
C GLU A 258 14.66 -19.08 -8.47
N LYS A 259 15.55 -18.91 -7.48
CA LYS A 259 15.21 -19.06 -6.06
C LYS A 259 14.11 -18.11 -5.61
N ILE A 260 14.12 -16.85 -6.10
CA ILE A 260 13.05 -15.88 -5.84
C ILE A 260 11.72 -16.40 -6.41
N ALA A 261 11.67 -16.72 -7.71
CA ALA A 261 10.44 -17.13 -8.38
C ALA A 261 9.83 -18.43 -7.78
N GLU A 262 10.67 -19.39 -7.40
CA GLU A 262 10.23 -20.65 -6.77
C GLU A 262 9.58 -20.43 -5.41
N ASN A 263 10.06 -19.45 -4.63
CA ASN A 263 9.60 -19.22 -3.26
C ASN A 263 8.54 -18.11 -3.14
N MET A 264 8.06 -17.56 -4.25
CA MET A 264 6.92 -16.65 -4.28
C MET A 264 5.60 -17.42 -4.26
N LEU A 265 4.71 -17.06 -3.32
CA LEU A 265 3.39 -17.70 -3.14
C LEU A 265 2.39 -16.72 -2.51
N ASN A 266 1.13 -16.79 -2.93
CA ASN A 266 0.03 -16.12 -2.25
C ASN A 266 -1.07 -17.13 -1.88
N VAL A 267 -1.17 -17.48 -0.60
CA VAL A 267 -2.14 -18.48 -0.14
C VAL A 267 -3.60 -18.04 -0.33
N LEU A 268 -3.87 -16.75 -0.38
CA LEU A 268 -5.22 -16.23 -0.61
C LEU A 268 -5.78 -16.58 -2.00
N GLU A 269 -4.90 -16.96 -2.95
CA GLU A 269 -5.33 -17.48 -4.25
C GLU A 269 -6.16 -18.77 -4.14
N LEU A 270 -5.95 -19.58 -3.10
CA LEU A 270 -6.72 -20.83 -2.90
C LEU A 270 -8.22 -20.57 -2.84
N PHE A 271 -8.62 -19.47 -2.23
CA PHE A 271 -10.03 -19.05 -2.19
C PHE A 271 -10.38 -18.18 -3.40
N SER A 272 -9.60 -17.11 -3.65
CA SER A 272 -9.98 -16.09 -4.64
C SER A 272 -10.05 -16.66 -6.05
N ALA A 273 -9.14 -17.57 -6.43
CA ALA A 273 -9.15 -18.20 -7.74
C ALA A 273 -10.38 -19.11 -7.97
N LYS A 274 -10.83 -19.82 -6.93
CA LYS A 274 -12.05 -20.63 -7.01
C LYS A 274 -13.30 -19.76 -7.08
N ARG A 275 -13.35 -18.71 -6.27
CA ARG A 275 -14.51 -17.82 -6.14
C ARG A 275 -14.68 -16.90 -7.35
N TYR A 276 -13.56 -16.49 -7.97
CA TYR A 276 -13.50 -15.55 -9.09
C TYR A 276 -12.65 -16.12 -10.23
N PRO A 277 -13.22 -17.01 -11.09
CA PRO A 277 -12.46 -17.70 -12.15
C PRO A 277 -11.72 -16.79 -13.12
N ILE A 278 -12.15 -15.54 -13.28
CA ILE A 278 -11.48 -14.54 -14.13
C ILE A 278 -10.02 -14.29 -13.69
N ILE A 279 -9.69 -14.47 -12.40
CA ILE A 279 -8.33 -14.34 -11.89
C ILE A 279 -7.45 -15.44 -12.52
N MET A 280 -7.90 -16.71 -12.44
CA MET A 280 -7.18 -17.82 -13.06
C MET A 280 -7.10 -17.67 -14.56
N TYR A 281 -8.17 -17.23 -15.20
CA TYR A 281 -8.16 -16.99 -16.64
C TYR A 281 -7.09 -15.96 -17.05
N THR A 282 -6.96 -14.86 -16.29
CA THR A 282 -5.93 -13.84 -16.51
C THR A 282 -4.52 -14.41 -16.28
N LYS A 283 -4.32 -15.18 -15.20
CA LYS A 283 -3.03 -15.85 -14.93
C LYS A 283 -2.63 -16.81 -16.05
N ASP A 284 -3.56 -17.68 -16.48
CA ASP A 284 -3.31 -18.69 -17.51
C ASP A 284 -2.91 -18.07 -18.84
N LYS A 285 -3.45 -16.89 -19.17
CA LYS A 285 -3.05 -16.17 -20.38
C LYS A 285 -1.58 -15.78 -20.34
N ILE A 286 -1.07 -15.27 -19.25
CA ILE A 286 0.34 -14.90 -19.09
C ILE A 286 1.21 -16.17 -19.05
N ILE A 287 0.85 -17.16 -18.25
CA ILE A 287 1.64 -18.40 -18.10
C ILE A 287 1.85 -19.10 -19.44
N ARG A 288 0.83 -19.10 -20.32
CA ARG A 288 0.92 -19.74 -21.65
C ARG A 288 1.85 -19.02 -22.62
N GLN A 289 2.15 -17.74 -22.42
CA GLN A 289 3.15 -17.01 -23.21
C GLN A 289 4.57 -17.44 -22.83
N GLY A 290 4.78 -17.81 -21.56
CA GLY A 290 6.04 -18.39 -21.08
C GLY A 290 7.19 -17.40 -20.88
N SER A 291 6.94 -16.08 -20.97
CA SER A 291 7.97 -15.04 -20.78
C SER A 291 8.14 -14.62 -19.34
N ALA A 292 7.08 -14.70 -18.54
CA ALA A 292 7.09 -14.31 -17.12
C ALA A 292 7.79 -15.35 -16.23
N ALA A 293 8.66 -14.90 -15.33
CA ALA A 293 9.32 -15.76 -14.35
C ALA A 293 8.37 -16.27 -13.25
N LYS A 294 7.40 -15.45 -12.85
CA LYS A 294 6.34 -15.80 -11.91
C LYS A 294 5.07 -14.99 -12.18
N VAL A 295 3.91 -15.61 -11.95
CA VAL A 295 2.59 -14.96 -12.06
C VAL A 295 1.79 -15.25 -10.80
N LEU A 296 1.36 -14.20 -10.09
CA LEU A 296 0.60 -14.29 -8.84
C LEU A 296 -0.51 -13.24 -8.77
N MET A 297 -1.45 -13.43 -7.85
CA MET A 297 -2.42 -12.42 -7.43
C MET A 297 -1.80 -11.52 -6.35
N SER A 298 -2.03 -10.21 -6.41
CA SER A 298 -1.57 -9.26 -5.39
C SER A 298 -2.57 -9.16 -4.23
N GLY A 299 -2.10 -9.43 -3.01
CA GLY A 299 -2.93 -9.35 -1.81
C GLY A 299 -4.18 -10.24 -1.91
N SER A 300 -5.34 -9.68 -1.59
CA SER A 300 -6.66 -10.34 -1.76
C SER A 300 -7.18 -10.32 -3.21
N GLY A 301 -6.45 -9.72 -4.13
CA GLY A 301 -6.85 -9.57 -5.53
C GLY A 301 -7.71 -8.31 -5.79
N PRO A 302 -8.33 -8.22 -6.99
CA PRO A 302 -8.26 -9.18 -8.09
C PRO A 302 -7.04 -9.03 -9.01
N THR A 303 -6.14 -8.06 -8.77
CA THR A 303 -5.01 -7.81 -9.66
C THR A 303 -4.09 -9.02 -9.72
N VAL A 304 -3.82 -9.49 -10.93
CA VAL A 304 -2.76 -10.44 -11.25
C VAL A 304 -1.51 -9.65 -11.62
N PHE A 305 -0.37 -10.07 -11.10
CA PHE A 305 0.90 -9.52 -11.50
C PHE A 305 1.85 -10.61 -12.03
N ALA A 306 2.72 -10.22 -12.93
CA ALA A 306 3.80 -11.05 -13.44
C ALA A 306 5.13 -10.31 -13.30
N ILE A 307 6.21 -11.03 -12.97
CA ILE A 307 7.56 -10.48 -12.88
C ILE A 307 8.43 -10.97 -14.03
N TYR A 308 9.30 -10.08 -14.50
CA TYR A 308 10.21 -10.32 -15.62
C TYR A 308 11.61 -9.91 -15.19
N PHE A 309 12.54 -10.85 -15.26
CA PHE A 309 13.97 -10.57 -15.01
C PHE A 309 14.68 -10.16 -16.30
N ASP A 310 15.92 -9.72 -16.19
CA ASP A 310 16.73 -9.29 -17.33
C ASP A 310 16.73 -10.35 -18.46
N GLY A 311 16.44 -9.90 -19.68
CA GLY A 311 16.34 -10.75 -20.87
C GLY A 311 14.93 -11.28 -21.18
N SER A 312 13.93 -11.01 -20.34
CA SER A 312 12.50 -11.21 -20.64
C SER A 312 11.75 -9.88 -20.59
N GLU A 313 10.73 -9.74 -21.45
CA GLU A 313 9.99 -8.50 -21.62
C GLU A 313 8.48 -8.72 -21.50
N PRO A 314 7.74 -7.78 -20.88
CA PRO A 314 6.29 -7.88 -20.69
C PRO A 314 5.46 -7.55 -21.93
N ASP A 315 6.05 -7.04 -23.02
CA ASP A 315 5.34 -6.41 -24.14
C ASP A 315 4.29 -7.31 -24.80
N GLY A 316 4.58 -8.60 -24.98
CA GLY A 316 3.65 -9.57 -25.55
C GLY A 316 2.45 -9.80 -24.63
N ASP A 317 2.72 -10.00 -23.36
CA ASP A 317 1.70 -10.20 -22.31
C ASP A 317 0.87 -8.93 -22.09
N TYR A 318 1.50 -7.76 -22.12
CA TYR A 318 0.83 -6.48 -22.01
C TYR A 318 -0.20 -6.26 -23.11
N LYS A 319 0.19 -6.47 -24.38
CA LYS A 319 -0.72 -6.36 -25.53
C LYS A 319 -1.92 -7.29 -25.41
N LEU A 320 -1.68 -8.54 -25.06
CA LEU A 320 -2.72 -9.54 -24.86
C LEU A 320 -3.70 -9.15 -23.74
N LEU A 321 -3.20 -8.64 -22.63
CA LEU A 321 -4.04 -8.34 -21.48
C LEU A 321 -4.79 -7.02 -21.61
N CYS A 322 -4.27 -6.03 -22.34
CA CYS A 322 -5.00 -4.78 -22.64
C CYS A 322 -6.30 -5.01 -23.42
N GLU A 323 -6.36 -6.10 -24.22
CA GLU A 323 -7.59 -6.48 -24.92
C GLU A 323 -8.67 -7.04 -23.97
N MET A 324 -8.27 -7.51 -22.78
CA MET A 324 -9.15 -8.16 -21.82
C MET A 324 -9.48 -7.26 -20.62
N ASN A 325 -8.49 -6.55 -20.14
CA ASN A 325 -8.55 -5.77 -18.90
C ASN A 325 -8.07 -4.35 -19.14
N GLU A 326 -8.97 -3.37 -19.04
CA GLU A 326 -8.67 -1.95 -19.26
C GLU A 326 -7.59 -1.44 -18.29
N GLU A 327 -7.59 -1.94 -17.05
CA GLU A 327 -6.59 -1.57 -16.03
C GLU A 327 -5.38 -2.51 -16.09
N THR A 328 -4.56 -2.39 -17.15
CA THR A 328 -3.31 -3.14 -17.38
C THR A 328 -2.14 -2.16 -17.47
N TYR A 329 -1.05 -2.43 -16.74
CA TYR A 329 0.10 -1.52 -16.60
C TYR A 329 1.41 -2.29 -16.62
N VAL A 330 2.43 -1.75 -17.31
CA VAL A 330 3.83 -2.14 -17.12
C VAL A 330 4.46 -1.14 -16.16
N THR A 331 5.15 -1.64 -15.16
CA THR A 331 5.85 -0.85 -14.14
C THR A 331 7.13 -1.59 -13.71
N ARG A 332 7.81 -1.08 -12.71
CA ARG A 332 8.99 -1.68 -12.10
C ARG A 332 8.83 -1.74 -10.59
N THR A 333 9.59 -2.62 -9.97
CA THR A 333 9.77 -2.57 -8.51
C THR A 333 10.55 -1.31 -8.13
N LEU A 334 10.16 -0.67 -7.02
CA LEU A 334 10.86 0.48 -6.48
C LEU A 334 12.05 -0.02 -5.65
N VAL A 335 13.28 0.38 -6.03
CA VAL A 335 14.53 -0.12 -5.42
C VAL A 335 15.39 0.97 -4.77
N LYS A 336 14.96 2.23 -4.82
CA LYS A 336 15.73 3.38 -4.29
C LYS A 336 15.48 3.60 -2.83
#